data_0034c36ae1409a196a18889610ab308d
#
_entry.id   0034c36ae1409a196a18889610ab308d
#
_cell.length_a   1.000
_cell.length_b   1.000
_cell.length_c   1.000
_cell.angle_alpha   90.00
_cell.angle_beta   90.00
_cell.angle_gamma   90.00
#
_symmetry.space_group_name_H-M   'P 1'
#
loop_
_entity.id
_entity.type
_entity.pdbx_description
1 polymer ?
#
loop_
_entity_poly.entity_id
_entity_poly.type
_entity_poly.pdbx_seq_one_letter_code
_entity_poly.pdbx_strand_id
1 'polypeptide(L)'
;LIVLEGAIELEITREKLPLIVKGFLAALIILIGNIYVLQFLFKALFGMEGAPAVLFAIPLAIISSAVAIPSASSLLQLEREFVVYESTFSDILGIMIFNYALRQLESQQPLLGAEPMVSLGLQIIGVIVISLLITYVLFRMMQQIDHKVKFFLILALLILVYAFGKVLHLPALVTIFIFGIFLSNVKSLLPPFLRKTLDLEATEKELHEFHILTAESTFLVRTFFFLFFGFSIQLSDFTSTSPVLYGLLIFLAMFALRYVYFTATSLKLKPSPLVYMSPRGLISILLFLQLNEVAFINLEESPVDERLLLIVILSSMLVMLLGTMKKDQKKEIEIQDEEAPLSVEMDIEPQSLTEKDNKNL
;
A
#
# COMPACT_ATOMS: atom_id res chain seq x y z
N LEU A 1 1.83 13.83 0.42
CA LEU A 1 3.08 13.35 -0.17
C LEU A 1 3.06 11.84 -0.38
N ILE A 2 2.85 11.01 0.64
CA ILE A 2 2.91 9.54 0.56
C ILE A 2 1.92 8.98 -0.47
N VAL A 3 0.68 9.48 -0.49
CA VAL A 3 -0.33 9.10 -1.50
C VAL A 3 0.11 9.52 -2.92
N LEU A 4 0.75 10.68 -3.05
CA LEU A 4 1.28 11.16 -4.32
C LEU A 4 2.43 10.26 -4.81
N GLU A 5 3.40 9.93 -3.95
CA GLU A 5 4.49 9.00 -4.26
C GLU A 5 3.97 7.66 -4.75
N GLY A 6 3.07 7.03 -3.97
CA GLY A 6 2.47 5.75 -4.37
C GLY A 6 1.69 5.83 -5.70
N ALA A 7 1.04 6.96 -5.98
CA ALA A 7 0.33 7.19 -7.23
C ALA A 7 1.26 7.37 -8.44
N ILE A 8 2.39 8.06 -8.25
CA ILE A 8 3.38 8.29 -9.32
C ILE A 8 4.08 6.98 -9.71
N GLU A 9 4.24 6.04 -8.78
CA GLU A 9 4.81 4.72 -9.09
C GLU A 9 3.88 3.83 -9.95
N LEU A 10 2.60 4.18 -10.07
CA LEU A 10 1.63 3.39 -10.81
C LEU A 10 1.69 3.67 -12.32
N GLU A 11 2.30 2.76 -13.06
CA GLU A 11 2.24 2.78 -14.53
C GLU A 11 1.02 2.04 -15.05
N ILE A 12 0.16 2.76 -15.78
CA ILE A 12 -1.04 2.20 -16.40
C ILE A 12 -0.76 1.91 -17.87
N THR A 13 -0.44 0.65 -18.17
CA THR A 13 -0.33 0.15 -19.54
C THR A 13 -1.42 -0.89 -19.80
N ARG A 14 -1.74 -1.12 -21.08
CA ARG A 14 -2.72 -2.16 -21.43
C ARG A 14 -2.29 -3.56 -20.98
N GLU A 15 -1.00 -3.81 -20.95
CA GLU A 15 -0.41 -5.09 -20.51
C GLU A 15 -0.54 -5.28 -19.00
N LYS A 16 -0.41 -4.19 -18.22
CA LYS A 16 -0.53 -4.21 -16.75
C LYS A 16 -1.97 -4.17 -16.26
N LEU A 17 -2.94 -3.85 -17.11
CA LEU A 17 -4.35 -3.73 -16.72
C LEU A 17 -4.90 -4.95 -15.98
N PRO A 18 -4.64 -6.21 -16.40
CA PRO A 18 -5.08 -7.38 -15.64
C PRO A 18 -4.47 -7.46 -14.22
N LEU A 19 -3.23 -7.00 -14.04
CA LEU A 19 -2.56 -6.97 -12.75
C LEU A 19 -3.16 -5.89 -11.85
N ILE A 20 -3.42 -4.70 -12.41
CA ILE A 20 -4.08 -3.58 -11.73
C ILE A 20 -5.46 -4.00 -11.20
N VAL A 21 -6.27 -4.65 -12.05
CA VAL A 21 -7.60 -5.14 -11.65
C VAL A 21 -7.50 -6.18 -10.54
N LYS A 22 -6.53 -7.11 -10.63
CA LYS A 22 -6.29 -8.09 -9.56
C LYS A 22 -5.87 -7.43 -8.25
N GLY A 23 -4.95 -6.44 -8.30
CA GLY A 23 -4.53 -5.67 -7.13
C GLY A 23 -5.70 -4.91 -6.50
N PHE A 24 -6.53 -4.26 -7.32
CA PHE A 24 -7.75 -3.57 -6.85
C PHE A 24 -8.75 -4.53 -6.19
N LEU A 25 -9.05 -5.66 -6.83
CA LEU A 25 -9.97 -6.65 -6.28
C LEU A 25 -9.43 -7.28 -4.99
N ALA A 26 -8.13 -7.57 -4.94
CA ALA A 26 -7.49 -8.06 -3.73
C ALA A 26 -7.61 -7.04 -2.58
N ALA A 27 -7.26 -5.79 -2.83
CA ALA A 27 -7.40 -4.71 -1.86
C ALA A 27 -8.83 -4.58 -1.35
N LEU A 28 -9.80 -4.56 -2.26
CA LEU A 28 -11.23 -4.41 -1.91
C LEU A 28 -11.75 -5.60 -1.09
N ILE A 29 -11.51 -6.83 -1.55
CA ILE A 29 -12.03 -8.03 -0.90
C ILE A 29 -11.38 -8.24 0.47
N ILE A 30 -10.04 -8.07 0.56
CA ILE A 30 -9.32 -8.23 1.82
C ILE A 30 -9.69 -7.11 2.81
N LEU A 31 -9.82 -5.87 2.35
CA LEU A 31 -10.23 -4.75 3.20
C LEU A 31 -11.62 -4.97 3.79
N ILE A 32 -12.61 -5.25 2.93
CA ILE A 32 -14.00 -5.52 3.36
C ILE A 32 -14.05 -6.76 4.27
N GLY A 33 -13.37 -7.84 3.86
CA GLY A 33 -13.31 -9.06 4.67
C GLY A 33 -12.70 -8.83 6.05
N ASN A 34 -11.60 -8.06 6.13
CA ASN A 34 -11.01 -7.69 7.42
C ASN A 34 -11.95 -6.84 8.26
N ILE A 35 -12.67 -5.87 7.68
CA ILE A 35 -13.66 -5.07 8.42
C ILE A 35 -14.72 -5.98 9.05
N TYR A 36 -15.27 -6.94 8.30
CA TYR A 36 -16.27 -7.87 8.86
C TYR A 36 -15.69 -8.80 9.93
N VAL A 37 -14.50 -9.35 9.70
CA VAL A 37 -13.81 -10.20 10.70
C VAL A 37 -13.55 -9.43 11.98
N LEU A 38 -13.08 -8.19 11.86
CA LEU A 38 -12.81 -7.33 13.01
C LEU A 38 -14.08 -6.92 13.75
N GLN A 39 -15.16 -6.60 13.04
CA GLN A 39 -16.46 -6.36 13.68
C GLN A 39 -16.94 -7.56 14.50
N PHE A 40 -16.82 -8.76 13.93
CA PHE A 40 -17.16 -9.99 14.64
C PHE A 40 -16.31 -10.18 15.90
N LEU A 41 -15.00 -9.95 15.80
CA LEU A 41 -14.08 -10.02 16.94
C LEU A 41 -14.37 -8.95 17.99
N PHE A 42 -14.64 -7.71 17.58
CA PHE A 42 -14.95 -6.62 18.50
C PHE A 42 -16.27 -6.88 19.27
N LYS A 43 -17.26 -7.45 18.57
CA LYS A 43 -18.49 -7.90 19.23
C LYS A 43 -18.21 -9.03 20.22
N ALA A 44 -17.43 -10.05 19.83
CA ALA A 44 -17.17 -11.22 20.66
C ALA A 44 -16.28 -10.90 21.87
N LEU A 45 -15.26 -10.04 21.72
CA LEU A 45 -14.27 -9.74 22.75
C LEU A 45 -14.69 -8.57 23.65
N PHE A 46 -15.34 -7.57 23.08
CA PHE A 46 -15.56 -6.28 23.73
C PHE A 46 -17.04 -5.89 23.82
N GLY A 47 -17.95 -6.65 23.20
CA GLY A 47 -19.37 -6.29 23.09
C GLY A 47 -19.62 -5.06 22.21
N MET A 48 -18.63 -4.64 21.40
CA MET A 48 -18.72 -3.47 20.54
C MET A 48 -19.43 -3.81 19.24
N GLU A 49 -20.51 -3.09 18.92
CA GLU A 49 -21.33 -3.34 17.73
C GLU A 49 -21.62 -2.03 16.95
N GLY A 50 -22.14 -2.20 15.73
CA GLY A 50 -22.63 -1.09 14.92
C GLY A 50 -21.54 -0.20 14.32
N ALA A 51 -21.84 1.08 14.15
CA ALA A 51 -20.95 2.04 13.49
C ALA A 51 -19.60 2.26 14.20
N PRO A 52 -19.50 2.30 15.53
CA PRO A 52 -18.21 2.38 16.21
C PRO A 52 -17.30 1.19 15.87
N ALA A 53 -17.82 -0.04 15.90
CA ALA A 53 -17.03 -1.22 15.56
C ALA A 53 -16.46 -1.15 14.12
N VAL A 54 -17.23 -0.62 13.16
CA VAL A 54 -16.77 -0.39 11.78
C VAL A 54 -15.64 0.64 11.76
N LEU A 55 -15.82 1.78 12.42
CA LEU A 55 -14.84 2.87 12.44
C LEU A 55 -13.51 2.45 13.05
N PHE A 56 -13.51 1.64 14.11
CA PHE A 56 -12.29 1.08 14.69
C PHE A 56 -11.67 -0.03 13.81
N ALA A 57 -12.48 -0.79 13.09
CA ALA A 57 -12.02 -1.87 12.24
C ALA A 57 -11.27 -1.35 10.98
N ILE A 58 -11.73 -0.25 10.39
CA ILE A 58 -11.16 0.27 9.12
C ILE A 58 -9.67 0.59 9.24
N PRO A 59 -9.17 1.38 10.21
CA PRO A 59 -7.76 1.68 10.34
C PRO A 59 -6.88 0.44 10.47
N LEU A 60 -7.36 -0.59 11.19
CA LEU A 60 -6.65 -1.85 11.36
C LEU A 60 -6.67 -2.72 10.08
N ALA A 61 -7.70 -2.61 9.27
CA ALA A 61 -7.87 -3.40 8.05
C ALA A 61 -6.97 -2.95 6.89
N ILE A 62 -6.57 -1.68 6.85
CA ILE A 62 -5.82 -1.07 5.75
C ILE A 62 -4.39 -1.61 5.70
N ILE A 63 -3.91 -1.95 4.49
CA ILE A 63 -2.51 -2.28 4.21
C ILE A 63 -1.77 -0.99 3.88
N SER A 64 -0.70 -0.68 4.61
CA SER A 64 0.06 0.55 4.43
C SER A 64 1.00 0.48 3.22
N SER A 65 0.76 1.28 2.20
CA SER A 65 1.67 1.44 1.06
C SER A 65 3.03 2.02 1.48
N ALA A 66 3.02 2.94 2.44
CA ALA A 66 4.22 3.57 2.98
C ALA A 66 5.25 2.57 3.53
N VAL A 67 4.82 1.39 3.96
CA VAL A 67 5.69 0.32 4.47
C VAL A 67 5.82 -0.81 3.45
N ALA A 68 4.72 -1.17 2.78
CA ALA A 68 4.70 -2.30 1.84
C ALA A 68 5.58 -2.04 0.61
N ILE A 69 5.52 -0.85 0.00
CA ILE A 69 6.24 -0.53 -1.25
C ILE A 69 7.77 -0.64 -1.08
N PRO A 70 8.40 0.04 -0.09
CA PRO A 70 9.85 -0.11 0.10
C PRO A 70 10.27 -1.55 0.43
N SER A 71 9.44 -2.26 1.20
CA SER A 71 9.71 -3.65 1.60
C SER A 71 9.56 -4.65 0.44
N ALA A 72 8.85 -4.27 -0.62
CA ALA A 72 8.67 -5.10 -1.80
C ALA A 72 9.85 -5.04 -2.79
N SER A 73 10.91 -4.25 -2.52
CA SER A 73 12.07 -4.10 -3.39
C SER A 73 12.82 -5.39 -3.67
N SER A 74 12.81 -6.34 -2.72
CA SER A 74 13.44 -7.67 -2.85
C SER A 74 12.57 -8.70 -3.61
N LEU A 75 11.32 -8.36 -3.95
CA LEU A 75 10.40 -9.25 -4.65
C LEU A 75 10.68 -9.29 -6.16
N LEU A 76 10.15 -10.32 -6.83
CA LEU A 76 10.14 -10.35 -8.30
C LEU A 76 9.29 -9.19 -8.83
N GLN A 77 9.63 -8.67 -10.01
CA GLN A 77 8.99 -7.49 -10.59
C GLN A 77 7.45 -7.58 -10.58
N LEU A 78 6.88 -8.69 -11.00
CA LEU A 78 5.42 -8.88 -11.05
C LEU A 78 4.77 -8.88 -9.65
N GLU A 79 5.43 -9.50 -8.67
CA GLU A 79 4.99 -9.52 -7.28
C GLU A 79 5.10 -8.12 -6.65
N ARG A 80 6.21 -7.41 -6.92
CA ARG A 80 6.42 -6.03 -6.48
C ARG A 80 5.35 -5.10 -7.03
N GLU A 81 5.08 -5.13 -8.34
CA GLU A 81 4.03 -4.33 -8.96
C GLU A 81 2.66 -4.65 -8.36
N PHE A 82 2.35 -5.93 -8.10
CA PHE A 82 1.10 -6.31 -7.44
C PHE A 82 0.98 -5.69 -6.04
N VAL A 83 2.06 -5.75 -5.22
CA VAL A 83 2.07 -5.15 -3.87
C VAL A 83 1.87 -3.65 -3.93
N VAL A 84 2.49 -2.96 -4.90
CA VAL A 84 2.30 -1.52 -5.13
C VAL A 84 0.82 -1.21 -5.40
N TYR A 85 0.19 -1.93 -6.36
CA TYR A 85 -1.23 -1.71 -6.67
C TYR A 85 -2.14 -2.05 -5.49
N GLU A 86 -1.96 -3.23 -4.87
CA GLU A 86 -2.79 -3.68 -3.76
C GLU A 86 -2.73 -2.71 -2.57
N SER A 87 -1.52 -2.35 -2.12
CA SER A 87 -1.36 -1.48 -0.94
C SER A 87 -1.86 -0.06 -1.20
N THR A 88 -1.60 0.51 -2.38
CA THR A 88 -2.07 1.85 -2.74
C THR A 88 -3.61 1.89 -2.84
N PHE A 89 -4.23 0.89 -3.47
CA PHE A 89 -5.69 0.79 -3.50
C PHE A 89 -6.28 0.57 -2.10
N SER A 90 -5.61 -0.22 -1.25
CA SER A 90 -6.04 -0.44 0.13
C SER A 90 -6.06 0.87 0.93
N ASP A 91 -5.03 1.70 0.80
CA ASP A 91 -4.97 3.03 1.43
C ASP A 91 -6.14 3.91 1.00
N ILE A 92 -6.38 4.01 -0.30
CA ILE A 92 -7.42 4.87 -0.86
C ILE A 92 -8.81 4.41 -0.50
N LEU A 93 -9.10 3.12 -0.71
CA LEU A 93 -10.39 2.53 -0.37
C LEU A 93 -10.66 2.64 1.13
N GLY A 94 -9.63 2.39 1.95
CA GLY A 94 -9.73 2.52 3.40
C GLY A 94 -10.10 3.93 3.84
N ILE A 95 -9.41 4.94 3.32
CA ILE A 95 -9.72 6.36 3.62
C ILE A 95 -11.14 6.72 3.14
N MET A 96 -11.54 6.26 1.95
CA MET A 96 -12.88 6.53 1.42
C MET A 96 -13.97 5.90 2.28
N ILE A 97 -13.81 4.62 2.64
CA ILE A 97 -14.77 3.89 3.48
C ILE A 97 -14.81 4.50 4.89
N PHE A 98 -13.66 4.90 5.44
CA PHE A 98 -13.59 5.57 6.74
C PHE A 98 -14.36 6.89 6.75
N ASN A 99 -14.07 7.78 5.80
CA ASN A 99 -14.76 9.06 5.68
C ASN A 99 -16.26 8.90 5.44
N TYR A 100 -16.65 7.88 4.68
CA TYR A 100 -18.06 7.54 4.49
C TYR A 100 -18.71 7.08 5.79
N ALA A 101 -18.09 6.12 6.49
CA ALA A 101 -18.62 5.61 7.76
C ALA A 101 -18.71 6.70 8.83
N LEU A 102 -17.73 7.61 8.87
CA LEU A 102 -17.73 8.74 9.78
C LEU A 102 -18.93 9.67 9.53
N ARG A 103 -19.19 10.04 8.28
CA ARG A 103 -20.35 10.89 7.93
C ARG A 103 -21.67 10.22 8.22
N GLN A 104 -21.79 8.91 8.00
CA GLN A 104 -23.02 8.17 8.32
C GLN A 104 -23.27 8.16 9.82
N LEU A 105 -22.22 8.02 10.64
CA LEU A 105 -22.33 8.11 12.08
C LEU A 105 -22.76 9.51 12.54
N GLU A 106 -22.13 10.57 12.02
CA GLU A 106 -22.46 11.95 12.34
C GLU A 106 -23.90 12.32 11.94
N SER A 107 -24.39 11.80 10.82
CA SER A 107 -25.77 12.03 10.35
C SER A 107 -26.78 11.02 10.91
N GLN A 108 -26.36 10.11 11.79
CA GLN A 108 -27.20 9.06 12.37
C GLN A 108 -27.91 8.20 11.33
N GLN A 109 -27.31 8.02 10.16
CA GLN A 109 -27.85 7.21 9.09
C GLN A 109 -27.28 5.80 9.09
N PRO A 110 -28.00 4.80 8.55
CA PRO A 110 -27.49 3.44 8.47
C PRO A 110 -26.29 3.37 7.52
N LEU A 111 -25.26 2.56 7.89
CA LEU A 111 -24.08 2.33 7.07
C LEU A 111 -24.39 1.55 5.79
N LEU A 112 -25.38 0.68 5.84
CA LEU A 112 -25.79 -0.20 4.74
C LEU A 112 -27.25 0.04 4.38
N GLY A 113 -27.54 0.09 3.09
CA GLY A 113 -28.87 0.29 2.54
C GLY A 113 -28.79 0.70 1.08
N ALA A 114 -29.89 0.63 0.33
CA ALA A 114 -29.90 0.99 -1.08
C ALA A 114 -29.59 2.47 -1.29
N GLU A 115 -30.21 3.38 -0.53
CA GLU A 115 -29.98 4.82 -0.61
C GLU A 115 -28.54 5.21 -0.22
N PRO A 116 -27.96 4.77 0.93
CA PRO A 116 -26.56 5.06 1.25
C PRO A 116 -25.57 4.53 0.22
N MET A 117 -25.81 3.34 -0.34
CA MET A 117 -24.90 2.77 -1.34
C MET A 117 -24.94 3.50 -2.68
N VAL A 118 -26.14 3.92 -3.14
CA VAL A 118 -26.28 4.77 -4.34
C VAL A 118 -25.62 6.13 -4.11
N SER A 119 -25.82 6.73 -2.95
CA SER A 119 -25.17 8.00 -2.55
C SER A 119 -23.64 7.87 -2.56
N LEU A 120 -23.09 6.77 -2.00
CA LEU A 120 -21.65 6.47 -2.05
C LEU A 120 -21.16 6.37 -3.50
N GLY A 121 -21.85 5.64 -4.35
CA GLY A 121 -21.50 5.50 -5.76
C GLY A 121 -21.48 6.84 -6.50
N LEU A 122 -22.50 7.68 -6.31
CA LEU A 122 -22.56 9.03 -6.89
C LEU A 122 -21.46 9.95 -6.35
N GLN A 123 -21.15 9.85 -5.05
CA GLN A 123 -20.03 10.61 -4.45
C GLN A 123 -18.70 10.21 -5.07
N ILE A 124 -18.43 8.89 -5.23
CA ILE A 124 -17.21 8.39 -5.88
C ILE A 124 -17.08 8.94 -7.30
N ILE A 125 -18.14 8.86 -8.11
CA ILE A 125 -18.14 9.39 -9.48
C ILE A 125 -17.90 10.90 -9.48
N GLY A 126 -18.61 11.64 -8.63
CA GLY A 126 -18.44 13.09 -8.51
C GLY A 126 -17.01 13.48 -8.12
N VAL A 127 -16.43 12.77 -7.17
CA VAL A 127 -15.03 12.98 -6.75
C VAL A 127 -14.07 12.72 -7.90
N ILE A 128 -14.25 11.63 -8.66
CA ILE A 128 -13.39 11.32 -9.80
C ILE A 128 -13.47 12.44 -10.85
N VAL A 129 -14.67 12.91 -11.19
CA VAL A 129 -14.87 13.98 -12.17
C VAL A 129 -14.21 15.29 -11.71
N ILE A 130 -14.46 15.71 -10.47
CA ILE A 130 -13.85 16.91 -9.89
C ILE A 130 -12.32 16.77 -9.84
N SER A 131 -11.83 15.61 -9.45
CA SER A 131 -10.38 15.32 -9.37
C SER A 131 -9.71 15.39 -10.74
N LEU A 132 -10.36 14.89 -11.79
CA LEU A 132 -9.84 14.99 -13.16
C LEU A 132 -9.80 16.45 -13.63
N LEU A 133 -10.80 17.25 -13.28
CA LEU A 133 -10.83 18.68 -13.61
C LEU A 133 -9.71 19.44 -12.89
N ILE A 134 -9.54 19.22 -11.59
CA ILE A 134 -8.45 19.82 -10.79
C ILE A 134 -7.10 19.36 -11.34
N THR A 135 -6.94 18.08 -11.66
CA THR A 135 -5.72 17.51 -12.26
C THR A 135 -5.37 18.20 -13.57
N TYR A 136 -6.36 18.42 -14.43
CA TYR A 136 -6.14 19.14 -15.69
C TYR A 136 -5.67 20.59 -15.45
N VAL A 137 -6.30 21.29 -14.50
CA VAL A 137 -5.90 22.66 -14.13
C VAL A 137 -4.47 22.70 -13.58
N LEU A 138 -4.14 21.81 -12.63
CA LEU A 138 -2.81 21.70 -12.04
C LEU A 138 -1.74 21.40 -13.10
N PHE A 139 -2.04 20.48 -14.01
CA PHE A 139 -1.13 20.13 -15.10
C PHE A 139 -0.89 21.31 -16.06
N ARG A 140 -1.93 22.07 -16.40
CA ARG A 140 -1.80 23.29 -17.22
C ARG A 140 -0.97 24.37 -16.51
N MET A 141 -1.17 24.55 -15.21
CA MET A 141 -0.36 25.47 -14.42
C MET A 141 1.10 25.04 -14.36
N MET A 142 1.37 23.74 -14.19
CA MET A 142 2.73 23.21 -14.17
C MET A 142 3.51 23.53 -15.45
N GLN A 143 2.84 23.50 -16.60
CA GLN A 143 3.47 23.80 -17.89
C GLN A 143 3.75 25.30 -18.13
N GLN A 144 3.02 26.18 -17.46
CA GLN A 144 3.19 27.65 -17.60
C GLN A 144 4.27 28.23 -16.68
N ILE A 145 4.81 27.40 -15.79
CA ILE A 145 5.78 27.83 -14.78
C ILE A 145 7.18 27.50 -15.25
N ASP A 146 7.95 28.51 -15.63
CA ASP A 146 9.35 28.41 -16.10
C ASP A 146 10.39 28.62 -14.99
N HIS A 147 10.10 28.24 -13.74
CA HIS A 147 10.99 28.49 -12.62
C HIS A 147 11.65 27.22 -12.07
N LYS A 148 12.91 27.36 -11.59
CA LYS A 148 13.68 26.30 -10.94
C LYS A 148 13.03 25.71 -9.66
N VAL A 149 11.95 26.32 -9.16
CA VAL A 149 11.23 25.94 -7.94
C VAL A 149 9.86 25.33 -8.22
N LYS A 150 9.61 24.80 -9.43
CA LYS A 150 8.34 24.16 -9.82
C LYS A 150 7.83 23.15 -8.80
N PHE A 151 8.71 22.31 -8.26
CA PHE A 151 8.34 21.29 -7.27
C PHE A 151 7.63 21.86 -6.05
N PHE A 152 8.23 22.88 -5.43
CA PHE A 152 7.65 23.48 -4.22
C PHE A 152 6.32 24.21 -4.50
N LEU A 153 6.17 24.79 -5.68
CA LEU A 153 4.92 25.44 -6.07
C LEU A 153 3.80 24.42 -6.30
N ILE A 154 4.10 23.29 -6.96
CA ILE A 154 3.14 22.20 -7.16
C ILE A 154 2.78 21.60 -5.81
N LEU A 155 3.76 21.39 -4.92
CA LEU A 155 3.52 20.91 -3.57
C LEU A 155 2.61 21.86 -2.77
N ALA A 156 2.87 23.18 -2.83
CA ALA A 156 2.01 24.18 -2.20
C ALA A 156 0.58 24.16 -2.76
N LEU A 157 0.44 24.02 -4.08
CA LEU A 157 -0.86 23.86 -4.74
C LEU A 157 -1.58 22.58 -4.31
N LEU A 158 -0.88 21.46 -4.18
CA LEU A 158 -1.47 20.20 -3.69
C LEU A 158 -1.91 20.32 -2.22
N ILE A 159 -1.13 21.01 -1.38
CA ILE A 159 -1.52 21.30 0.01
C ILE A 159 -2.77 22.19 0.02
N LEU A 160 -2.85 23.18 -0.87
CA LEU A 160 -4.02 24.04 -1.02
C LEU A 160 -5.26 23.24 -1.46
N VAL A 161 -5.11 22.36 -2.46
CA VAL A 161 -6.17 21.44 -2.91
C VAL A 161 -6.64 20.54 -1.77
N TYR A 162 -5.70 20.03 -0.98
CA TYR A 162 -6.02 19.23 0.21
C TYR A 162 -6.81 20.05 1.25
N ALA A 163 -6.36 21.27 1.56
CA ALA A 163 -7.01 22.14 2.53
C ALA A 163 -8.43 22.53 2.08
N PHE A 164 -8.60 22.94 0.82
CA PHE A 164 -9.92 23.24 0.26
C PHE A 164 -10.81 22.01 0.18
N GLY A 165 -10.26 20.87 -0.22
CA GLY A 165 -11.00 19.60 -0.23
C GLY A 165 -11.54 19.25 1.15
N LYS A 166 -10.75 19.43 2.21
CA LYS A 166 -11.18 19.22 3.60
C LYS A 166 -12.33 20.16 3.97
N VAL A 167 -12.26 21.43 3.63
CA VAL A 167 -13.32 22.43 3.87
C VAL A 167 -14.62 22.09 3.13
N LEU A 168 -14.51 21.62 1.88
CA LEU A 168 -15.64 21.22 1.05
C LEU A 168 -16.13 19.79 1.31
N HIS A 169 -15.55 19.10 2.30
CA HIS A 169 -15.85 17.70 2.63
C HIS A 169 -15.61 16.73 1.45
N LEU A 170 -14.72 17.11 0.52
CA LEU A 170 -14.30 16.25 -0.57
C LEU A 170 -13.13 15.36 -0.13
N PRO A 171 -13.02 14.12 -0.59
CA PRO A 171 -11.86 13.26 -0.31
C PRO A 171 -10.63 13.74 -1.10
N ALA A 172 -9.99 14.79 -0.61
CA ALA A 172 -8.86 15.46 -1.24
C ALA A 172 -7.68 14.52 -1.56
N LEU A 173 -7.50 13.46 -0.76
CA LEU A 173 -6.46 12.45 -1.01
C LEU A 173 -6.70 11.68 -2.31
N VAL A 174 -7.96 11.45 -2.69
CA VAL A 174 -8.31 10.84 -3.99
C VAL A 174 -7.91 11.75 -5.14
N THR A 175 -8.10 13.07 -4.99
CA THR A 175 -7.67 14.05 -5.99
C THR A 175 -6.14 14.04 -6.18
N ILE A 176 -5.38 14.00 -5.07
CA ILE A 176 -3.92 13.89 -5.11
C ILE A 176 -3.48 12.59 -5.78
N PHE A 177 -4.18 11.49 -5.50
CA PHE A 177 -3.92 10.20 -6.13
C PHE A 177 -4.16 10.23 -7.64
N ILE A 178 -5.31 10.75 -8.08
CA ILE A 178 -5.63 10.88 -9.51
C ILE A 178 -4.63 11.78 -10.22
N PHE A 179 -4.19 12.87 -9.57
CA PHE A 179 -3.14 13.74 -10.08
C PHE A 179 -1.80 13.00 -10.23
N GLY A 180 -1.39 12.22 -9.24
CA GLY A 180 -0.16 11.41 -9.30
C GLY A 180 -0.20 10.37 -10.42
N ILE A 181 -1.31 9.62 -10.55
CA ILE A 181 -1.51 8.68 -11.67
C ILE A 181 -1.45 9.38 -13.01
N PHE A 182 -2.09 10.54 -13.12
CA PHE A 182 -2.10 11.31 -14.37
C PHE A 182 -0.67 11.75 -14.73
N LEU A 183 0.11 12.25 -13.78
CA LEU A 183 1.50 12.66 -14.00
C LEU A 183 2.35 11.48 -14.51
N SER A 184 2.27 10.33 -13.85
CA SER A 184 3.03 9.14 -14.25
C SER A 184 2.63 8.60 -15.63
N ASN A 185 1.39 8.84 -16.05
CA ASN A 185 0.80 8.27 -17.26
C ASN A 185 0.40 9.32 -18.31
N VAL A 186 1.02 10.50 -18.29
CA VAL A 186 0.69 11.62 -19.20
C VAL A 186 0.68 11.18 -20.66
N LYS A 187 1.68 10.40 -21.08
CA LYS A 187 1.76 9.89 -22.47
C LYS A 187 0.58 8.98 -22.84
N SER A 188 0.14 8.15 -21.91
CA SER A 188 -0.93 7.17 -22.15
C SER A 188 -2.32 7.78 -22.04
N LEU A 189 -2.53 8.71 -21.08
CA LEU A 189 -3.82 9.28 -20.74
C LEU A 189 -4.19 10.52 -21.57
N LEU A 190 -3.20 11.24 -22.11
CA LEU A 190 -3.49 12.45 -22.91
C LEU A 190 -4.10 12.10 -24.27
N PRO A 191 -5.23 12.75 -24.62
CA PRO A 191 -5.79 12.60 -25.95
C PRO A 191 -4.87 13.14 -27.04
N PRO A 192 -4.89 12.58 -28.27
CA PRO A 192 -3.96 12.91 -29.33
C PRO A 192 -3.89 14.40 -29.71
N PHE A 193 -4.99 15.12 -29.56
CA PHE A 193 -5.05 16.56 -29.89
C PHE A 193 -4.28 17.42 -28.88
N LEU A 194 -4.21 17.01 -27.62
CA LEU A 194 -3.43 17.69 -26.58
C LEU A 194 -1.94 17.35 -26.64
N ARG A 195 -1.58 16.17 -27.15
CA ARG A 195 -0.17 15.77 -27.33
C ARG A 195 0.59 16.66 -28.31
N LYS A 196 -0.10 17.23 -29.31
CA LYS A 196 0.52 18.11 -30.30
C LYS A 196 0.95 19.48 -29.77
N THR A 197 0.38 19.91 -28.64
CA THR A 197 0.66 21.23 -28.02
C THR A 197 1.68 21.14 -26.89
N LEU A 198 2.22 19.94 -26.61
CA LEU A 198 3.07 19.65 -25.49
C LEU A 198 4.46 19.23 -25.96
N ASP A 199 5.48 19.82 -25.39
CA ASP A 199 6.86 19.30 -25.49
C ASP A 199 6.97 18.12 -24.50
N LEU A 200 6.81 16.91 -25.07
CA LEU A 200 6.79 15.67 -24.28
C LEU A 200 8.17 15.35 -23.68
N GLU A 201 9.27 15.71 -24.36
CA GLU A 201 10.63 15.43 -23.89
C GLU A 201 10.98 16.33 -22.67
N ALA A 202 10.69 17.63 -22.78
CA ALA A 202 10.87 18.54 -21.65
C ALA A 202 9.99 18.13 -20.46
N THR A 203 8.73 17.76 -20.73
CA THR A 203 7.79 17.29 -19.69
C THR A 203 8.28 16.02 -18.99
N GLU A 204 8.89 15.06 -19.70
CA GLU A 204 9.42 13.84 -19.07
C GLU A 204 10.56 14.11 -18.11
N LYS A 205 11.50 14.96 -18.51
CA LYS A 205 12.60 15.34 -17.63
C LYS A 205 12.10 16.00 -16.35
N GLU A 206 11.14 16.91 -16.48
CA GLU A 206 10.53 17.59 -15.34
C GLU A 206 9.75 16.62 -14.43
N LEU A 207 9.03 15.67 -15.02
CA LEU A 207 8.32 14.64 -14.27
C LEU A 207 9.29 13.70 -13.53
N HIS A 208 10.41 13.37 -14.13
CA HIS A 208 11.43 12.56 -13.48
C HIS A 208 12.06 13.29 -12.28
N GLU A 209 12.41 14.57 -12.43
CA GLU A 209 12.90 15.39 -11.31
C GLU A 209 11.83 15.53 -10.20
N PHE A 210 10.57 15.71 -10.59
CA PHE A 210 9.45 15.78 -9.65
C PHE A 210 9.26 14.46 -8.89
N HIS A 211 9.40 13.32 -9.56
CA HIS A 211 9.34 11.99 -8.93
C HIS A 211 10.45 11.82 -7.88
N ILE A 212 11.69 12.13 -8.21
CA ILE A 212 12.83 12.04 -7.27
C ILE A 212 12.58 12.90 -6.03
N LEU A 213 12.24 14.18 -6.23
CA LEU A 213 11.98 15.10 -5.12
C LEU A 213 10.78 14.68 -4.25
N THR A 214 9.75 14.10 -4.88
CA THR A 214 8.59 13.57 -4.16
C THR A 214 9.00 12.36 -3.31
N ALA A 215 9.79 11.44 -3.85
CA ALA A 215 10.27 10.25 -3.15
C ALA A 215 11.18 10.63 -1.96
N GLU A 216 12.13 11.55 -2.15
CA GLU A 216 13.01 12.04 -1.08
C GLU A 216 12.22 12.76 0.03
N SER A 217 11.29 13.64 -0.37
CA SER A 217 10.43 14.36 0.59
C SER A 217 9.54 13.40 1.38
N THR A 218 8.99 12.38 0.71
CA THR A 218 8.16 11.37 1.36
C THR A 218 8.98 10.50 2.29
N PHE A 219 10.21 10.15 1.91
CA PHE A 219 11.14 9.42 2.79
C PHE A 219 11.39 10.19 4.09
N LEU A 220 11.64 11.49 4.02
CA LEU A 220 11.83 12.33 5.20
C LEU A 220 10.56 12.37 6.07
N VAL A 221 9.40 12.65 5.48
CA VAL A 221 8.13 12.72 6.21
C VAL A 221 7.84 11.39 6.89
N ARG A 222 8.02 10.26 6.19
CA ARG A 222 7.83 8.91 6.72
C ARG A 222 8.77 8.62 7.87
N THR A 223 10.06 8.96 7.71
CA THR A 223 11.08 8.73 8.73
C THR A 223 10.78 9.51 10.01
N PHE A 224 10.49 10.79 9.89
CA PHE A 224 10.11 11.62 11.05
C PHE A 224 8.84 11.11 11.71
N PHE A 225 7.84 10.72 10.92
CA PHE A 225 6.59 10.19 11.46
C PHE A 225 6.83 8.92 12.30
N PHE A 226 7.56 7.94 11.76
CA PHE A 226 7.84 6.72 12.52
C PHE A 226 8.77 6.95 13.72
N LEU A 227 9.66 7.93 13.64
CA LEU A 227 10.51 8.33 14.77
C LEU A 227 9.66 8.92 15.89
N PHE A 228 8.79 9.88 15.60
CA PHE A 228 7.87 10.47 16.58
C PHE A 228 6.89 9.44 17.14
N PHE A 229 6.34 8.60 16.27
CA PHE A 229 5.46 7.51 16.71
C PHE A 229 6.19 6.54 17.63
N GLY A 230 7.43 6.13 17.27
CA GLY A 230 8.25 5.28 18.12
C GLY A 230 8.59 5.91 19.46
N PHE A 231 8.82 7.23 19.49
CA PHE A 231 9.08 7.98 20.72
C PHE A 231 7.85 8.07 21.65
N SER A 232 6.64 8.07 21.08
CA SER A 232 5.39 8.09 21.86
C SER A 232 5.08 6.76 22.55
N ILE A 233 5.74 5.66 22.15
CA ILE A 233 5.55 4.33 22.71
C ILE A 233 6.22 4.23 24.08
N GLN A 234 5.48 3.84 25.09
CA GLN A 234 6.01 3.54 26.41
C GLN A 234 6.20 2.02 26.59
N LEU A 235 7.37 1.60 27.12
CA LEU A 235 7.64 0.18 27.41
C LEU A 235 6.62 -0.43 28.38
N SER A 236 6.01 0.38 29.23
CA SER A 236 4.89 0.00 30.12
C SER A 236 3.67 -0.51 29.35
N ASP A 237 3.48 -0.09 28.10
CA ASP A 237 2.34 -0.48 27.28
C ASP A 237 2.34 -1.99 26.96
N PHE A 238 3.52 -2.60 26.94
CA PHE A 238 3.70 -4.03 26.71
C PHE A 238 3.58 -4.89 27.97
N THR A 239 3.50 -4.29 29.16
CA THR A 239 3.37 -5.05 30.42
C THR A 239 1.93 -5.53 30.68
N SER A 240 0.94 -4.91 30.05
CA SER A 240 -0.45 -5.31 30.13
C SER A 240 -0.73 -6.50 29.22
N THR A 241 -1.08 -7.64 29.82
CA THR A 241 -1.30 -8.90 29.07
C THR A 241 -2.51 -8.81 28.13
N SER A 242 -3.57 -8.08 28.50
CA SER A 242 -4.82 -8.03 27.73
C SER A 242 -4.67 -7.36 26.36
N PRO A 243 -4.13 -6.13 26.20
CA PRO A 243 -3.94 -5.51 24.89
C PRO A 243 -3.01 -6.33 23.97
N VAL A 244 -1.97 -6.95 24.55
CA VAL A 244 -1.03 -7.79 23.77
C VAL A 244 -1.75 -9.01 23.21
N LEU A 245 -2.53 -9.71 24.04
CA LEU A 245 -3.26 -10.89 23.60
C LEU A 245 -4.31 -10.55 22.55
N TYR A 246 -5.10 -9.50 22.77
CA TYR A 246 -6.13 -9.07 21.83
C TYR A 246 -5.55 -8.55 20.52
N GLY A 247 -4.45 -7.77 20.57
CA GLY A 247 -3.76 -7.30 19.37
C GLY A 247 -3.19 -8.43 18.52
N LEU A 248 -2.58 -9.44 19.15
CA LEU A 248 -2.11 -10.64 18.47
C LEU A 248 -3.25 -11.45 17.84
N LEU A 249 -4.37 -11.62 18.57
CA LEU A 249 -5.54 -12.33 18.07
C LEU A 249 -6.13 -11.63 16.83
N ILE A 250 -6.26 -10.31 16.89
CA ILE A 250 -6.75 -9.46 15.80
C ILE A 250 -5.81 -9.59 14.59
N PHE A 251 -4.51 -9.47 14.81
CA PHE A 251 -3.52 -9.63 13.74
C PHE A 251 -3.58 -11.03 13.10
N LEU A 252 -3.65 -12.09 13.91
CA LEU A 252 -3.75 -13.47 13.42
C LEU A 252 -5.01 -13.71 12.59
N ALA A 253 -6.15 -13.15 13.00
CA ALA A 253 -7.40 -13.27 12.25
C ALA A 253 -7.30 -12.58 10.88
N MET A 254 -6.74 -11.37 10.81
CA MET A 254 -6.51 -10.67 9.54
C MET A 254 -5.50 -11.40 8.66
N PHE A 255 -4.44 -11.94 9.24
CA PHE A 255 -3.44 -12.73 8.53
C PHE A 255 -4.04 -14.03 7.98
N ALA A 256 -4.87 -14.72 8.75
CA ALA A 256 -5.57 -15.92 8.33
C ALA A 256 -6.52 -15.64 7.15
N LEU A 257 -7.30 -14.55 7.19
CA LEU A 257 -8.14 -14.15 6.07
C LEU A 257 -7.30 -13.93 4.80
N ARG A 258 -6.19 -13.21 4.92
CA ARG A 258 -5.28 -12.97 3.81
C ARG A 258 -4.68 -14.26 3.26
N TYR A 259 -4.24 -15.16 4.15
CA TYR A 259 -3.75 -16.48 3.75
C TYR A 259 -4.80 -17.28 2.96
N VAL A 260 -6.04 -17.33 3.47
CA VAL A 260 -7.16 -17.99 2.80
C VAL A 260 -7.43 -17.35 1.43
N TYR A 261 -7.44 -16.03 1.33
CA TYR A 261 -7.65 -15.33 0.07
C TYR A 261 -6.61 -15.74 -1.00
N PHE A 262 -5.32 -15.69 -0.67
CA PHE A 262 -4.25 -15.99 -1.63
C PHE A 262 -4.16 -17.48 -1.97
N THR A 263 -4.55 -18.37 -1.07
CA THR A 263 -4.59 -19.83 -1.34
C THR A 263 -5.81 -20.23 -2.13
N ALA A 264 -6.96 -19.59 -1.90
CA ALA A 264 -8.20 -19.86 -2.62
C ALA A 264 -8.22 -19.23 -4.03
N THR A 265 -7.51 -18.10 -4.22
CA THR A 265 -7.55 -17.35 -5.47
C THR A 265 -6.36 -17.74 -6.35
N SER A 266 -6.65 -18.33 -7.53
CA SER A 266 -5.63 -18.70 -8.52
C SER A 266 -5.12 -17.45 -9.26
N LEU A 267 -4.35 -16.59 -8.62
CA LEU A 267 -3.85 -15.34 -9.19
C LEU A 267 -2.72 -15.53 -10.21
N LYS A 268 -2.23 -16.77 -10.44
CA LYS A 268 -0.98 -17.08 -11.17
C LYS A 268 0.27 -16.41 -10.56
N LEU A 269 0.15 -15.95 -9.32
CA LEU A 269 1.25 -15.43 -8.50
C LEU A 269 1.51 -16.43 -7.37
N LYS A 270 2.76 -16.55 -6.93
CA LYS A 270 3.07 -17.42 -5.79
C LYS A 270 2.45 -16.82 -4.52
N PRO A 271 1.63 -17.56 -3.75
CA PRO A 271 1.05 -17.03 -2.51
C PRO A 271 2.12 -16.56 -1.51
N SER A 272 3.21 -17.31 -1.42
CA SER A 272 4.31 -17.02 -0.52
C SER A 272 5.17 -15.95 -1.02
N PRO A 273 5.31 -14.85 -1.23
CA PRO A 273 5.63 -13.69 -0.43
C PRO A 273 4.43 -12.77 -0.20
N LEU A 274 3.42 -12.81 -1.08
CA LEU A 274 2.31 -11.86 -1.07
C LEU A 274 1.48 -11.93 0.23
N VAL A 275 1.35 -13.12 0.82
CA VAL A 275 0.66 -13.30 2.10
C VAL A 275 1.29 -12.49 3.22
N TYR A 276 2.62 -12.40 3.25
CA TYR A 276 3.37 -11.67 4.27
C TYR A 276 3.38 -10.16 4.05
N MET A 277 3.16 -9.69 2.80
CA MET A 277 3.17 -8.28 2.42
C MET A 277 1.87 -7.57 2.81
N SER A 278 1.60 -7.48 4.11
CA SER A 278 0.42 -6.79 4.64
C SER A 278 0.73 -5.96 5.88
N PRO A 279 1.74 -5.08 5.85
CA PRO A 279 2.05 -4.26 7.00
C PRO A 279 0.95 -3.24 7.27
N ARG A 280 0.74 -2.94 8.53
CA ARG A 280 -0.05 -1.79 8.98
C ARG A 280 0.90 -0.64 9.28
N GLY A 281 0.44 0.61 9.21
CA GLY A 281 1.36 1.73 9.38
C GLY A 281 0.70 3.10 9.43
N LEU A 282 1.28 4.04 8.69
CA LEU A 282 0.98 5.47 8.78
C LEU A 282 -0.50 5.80 8.65
N ILE A 283 -1.20 5.28 7.65
CA ILE A 283 -2.62 5.59 7.42
C ILE A 283 -3.48 5.01 8.53
N SER A 284 -3.14 3.80 9.02
CA SER A 284 -3.82 3.20 10.18
C SER A 284 -3.74 4.11 11.40
N ILE A 285 -2.55 4.68 11.68
CA ILE A 285 -2.34 5.57 12.81
C ILE A 285 -3.10 6.90 12.61
N LEU A 286 -2.98 7.50 11.42
CA LEU A 286 -3.64 8.78 11.14
C LEU A 286 -5.17 8.69 11.25
N LEU A 287 -5.78 7.64 10.71
CA LEU A 287 -7.23 7.44 10.81
C LEU A 287 -7.65 7.11 12.25
N PHE A 288 -6.83 6.36 12.98
CA PHE A 288 -7.10 6.07 14.39
C PHE A 288 -7.05 7.34 15.25
N LEU A 289 -6.04 8.20 15.05
CA LEU A 289 -5.95 9.49 15.73
C LEU A 289 -7.13 10.42 15.37
N GLN A 290 -7.64 10.33 14.15
CA GLN A 290 -8.83 11.09 13.75
C GLN A 290 -10.09 10.69 14.52
N LEU A 291 -10.16 9.45 15.05
CA LEU A 291 -11.26 9.02 15.92
C LEU A 291 -11.30 9.80 17.25
N ASN A 292 -10.16 10.32 17.72
CA ASN A 292 -10.11 11.19 18.91
C ASN A 292 -10.88 12.51 18.74
N GLU A 293 -10.99 12.99 17.50
CA GLU A 293 -11.70 14.23 17.19
C GLU A 293 -13.22 14.04 17.10
N VAL A 294 -13.70 12.78 17.16
CA VAL A 294 -15.12 12.43 17.00
C VAL A 294 -15.81 12.50 18.34
N ALA A 295 -16.70 13.48 18.52
CA ALA A 295 -17.38 13.79 19.79
C ALA A 295 -18.16 12.60 20.42
N PHE A 296 -18.48 11.57 19.63
CA PHE A 296 -19.26 10.40 20.08
C PHE A 296 -18.40 9.20 20.45
N ILE A 297 -17.07 9.30 20.30
CA ILE A 297 -16.13 8.22 20.56
C ILE A 297 -15.19 8.67 21.68
N ASN A 298 -15.27 8.00 22.83
CA ASN A 298 -14.31 8.18 23.91
C ASN A 298 -13.24 7.09 23.81
N LEU A 299 -12.07 7.44 23.29
CA LEU A 299 -10.98 6.48 23.13
C LEU A 299 -10.38 6.03 24.47
N GLU A 300 -10.43 6.87 25.51
CA GLU A 300 -9.91 6.52 26.83
C GLU A 300 -10.71 5.36 27.49
N GLU A 301 -12.00 5.27 27.15
CA GLU A 301 -12.89 4.18 27.62
C GLU A 301 -13.03 3.05 26.59
N SER A 302 -12.45 3.21 25.38
CA SER A 302 -12.55 2.21 24.32
C SER A 302 -11.63 1.03 24.61
N PRO A 303 -12.10 -0.21 24.48
CA PRO A 303 -11.24 -1.39 24.58
C PRO A 303 -10.26 -1.52 23.38
N VAL A 304 -10.51 -0.78 22.32
CA VAL A 304 -9.60 -0.67 21.15
C VAL A 304 -8.84 0.65 21.27
N ASP A 305 -7.72 0.60 21.96
CA ASP A 305 -6.87 1.74 22.27
C ASP A 305 -5.61 1.80 21.37
N GLU A 306 -4.77 2.82 21.58
CA GLU A 306 -3.52 3.02 20.86
C GLU A 306 -2.53 1.86 21.08
N ARG A 307 -2.58 1.19 22.25
CA ARG A 307 -1.70 0.05 22.58
C ARG A 307 -2.02 -1.15 21.70
N LEU A 308 -3.33 -1.45 21.54
CA LEU A 308 -3.79 -2.53 20.67
C LEU A 308 -3.39 -2.25 19.21
N LEU A 309 -3.60 -1.01 18.72
CA LEU A 309 -3.15 -0.60 17.38
C LEU A 309 -1.65 -0.82 17.19
N LEU A 310 -0.84 -0.40 18.16
CA LEU A 310 0.60 -0.56 18.15
C LEU A 310 1.02 -2.02 18.01
N ILE A 311 0.42 -2.91 18.79
CA ILE A 311 0.73 -4.35 18.76
C ILE A 311 0.40 -4.94 17.39
N VAL A 312 -0.74 -4.57 16.82
CA VAL A 312 -1.12 -5.00 15.46
C VAL A 312 -0.12 -4.51 14.41
N ILE A 313 0.30 -3.25 14.49
CA ILE A 313 1.30 -2.67 13.58
C ILE A 313 2.62 -3.42 13.69
N LEU A 314 3.18 -3.55 14.89
CA LEU A 314 4.45 -4.23 15.13
C LEU A 314 4.41 -5.69 14.71
N SER A 315 3.33 -6.41 15.02
CA SER A 315 3.15 -7.81 14.62
C SER A 315 3.11 -7.96 13.10
N SER A 316 2.40 -7.07 12.41
CA SER A 316 2.32 -7.08 10.94
C SER A 316 3.67 -6.77 10.27
N MET A 317 4.44 -5.83 10.81
CA MET A 317 5.78 -5.49 10.33
C MET A 317 6.77 -6.64 10.59
N LEU A 318 6.70 -7.27 11.76
CA LEU A 318 7.56 -8.40 12.11
C LEU A 318 7.33 -9.60 11.17
N VAL A 319 6.06 -9.95 10.94
CA VAL A 319 5.71 -11.05 10.04
C VAL A 319 6.12 -10.75 8.59
N MET A 320 5.96 -9.51 8.14
CA MET A 320 6.45 -9.07 6.83
C MET A 320 7.98 -9.21 6.74
N LEU A 321 8.73 -8.75 7.75
CA LEU A 321 10.19 -8.86 7.79
C LEU A 321 10.64 -10.32 7.71
N LEU A 322 10.04 -11.21 8.52
CA LEU A 322 10.37 -12.64 8.52
C LEU A 322 10.03 -13.31 7.18
N GLY A 323 8.92 -12.87 6.53
CA GLY A 323 8.52 -13.38 5.23
C GLY A 323 9.47 -12.98 4.10
N THR A 324 10.01 -11.74 4.12
CA THR A 324 11.00 -11.26 3.15
C THR A 324 12.36 -11.91 3.33
N MET A 325 12.87 -12.02 4.56
CA MET A 325 14.16 -12.69 4.86
C MET A 325 14.19 -14.15 4.39
N LYS A 326 13.09 -14.88 4.56
CA LYS A 326 13.01 -16.29 4.11
C LYS A 326 13.14 -16.44 2.60
N LYS A 327 12.75 -15.42 1.83
CA LYS A 327 12.87 -15.43 0.37
C LYS A 327 14.28 -15.12 -0.09
N ASP A 328 14.96 -14.17 0.56
CA ASP A 328 16.34 -13.81 0.21
C ASP A 328 17.29 -15.01 0.43
N GLN A 329 17.15 -15.73 1.53
CA GLN A 329 17.91 -16.96 1.78
C GLN A 329 17.67 -18.04 0.71
N LYS A 330 16.42 -18.21 0.26
CA LYS A 330 16.10 -19.18 -0.78
C LYS A 330 16.70 -18.82 -2.13
N LYS A 331 16.78 -17.52 -2.43
CA LYS A 331 17.38 -17.01 -3.66
C LYS A 331 18.91 -17.16 -3.64
N GLU A 332 19.56 -16.96 -2.49
CA GLU A 332 20.99 -17.20 -2.31
C GLU A 332 21.35 -18.68 -2.49
N ILE A 333 20.51 -19.58 -1.95
CA ILE A 333 20.72 -21.04 -2.11
C ILE A 333 20.56 -21.45 -3.58
N GLU A 334 19.53 -20.96 -4.28
CA GLU A 334 19.34 -21.26 -5.70
C GLU A 334 20.52 -20.76 -6.57
N ILE A 335 21.10 -19.60 -6.24
CA ILE A 335 22.28 -19.05 -6.94
C ILE A 335 23.54 -19.91 -6.63
N GLN A 336 23.73 -20.33 -5.39
CA GLN A 336 24.84 -21.20 -5.02
C GLN A 336 24.76 -22.59 -5.67
N ASP A 337 23.55 -23.13 -5.84
CA ASP A 337 23.33 -24.40 -6.53
C ASP A 337 23.55 -24.27 -8.06
N GLU A 338 23.27 -23.12 -8.67
CA GLU A 338 23.58 -22.83 -10.07
C GLU A 338 25.09 -22.55 -10.33
N GLU A 339 25.78 -21.98 -9.34
CA GLU A 339 27.23 -21.70 -9.41
C GLU A 339 28.08 -22.87 -8.95
N ALA A 340 27.48 -23.93 -8.41
CA ALA A 340 28.22 -25.15 -8.05
C ALA A 340 28.84 -25.73 -9.34
N PRO A 341 30.19 -25.86 -9.42
CA PRO A 341 30.80 -26.37 -10.63
C PRO A 341 30.30 -27.79 -10.86
N LEU A 342 29.77 -28.03 -12.06
CA LEU A 342 29.56 -29.38 -12.57
C LEU A 342 30.88 -30.12 -12.32
N SER A 343 30.87 -31.00 -11.33
CA SER A 343 31.97 -31.94 -11.14
C SER A 343 32.09 -32.72 -12.45
N VAL A 344 33.05 -32.30 -13.26
CA VAL A 344 33.48 -33.06 -14.41
C VAL A 344 33.97 -34.40 -13.84
N GLU A 345 33.18 -35.43 -13.91
CA GLU A 345 33.65 -36.82 -13.87
C GLU A 345 34.65 -36.96 -15.01
N MET A 346 35.94 -36.78 -14.66
CA MET A 346 37.01 -37.24 -15.51
C MET A 346 36.99 -38.76 -15.45
N ASP A 347 36.33 -39.37 -16.41
CA ASP A 347 36.55 -40.77 -16.75
C ASP A 347 38.02 -40.92 -17.09
N ILE A 348 38.78 -41.40 -16.08
CA ILE A 348 40.14 -41.88 -16.31
C ILE A 348 39.98 -43.29 -16.89
N GLU A 349 39.96 -43.36 -18.22
CA GLU A 349 40.19 -44.64 -18.92
C GLU A 349 41.58 -45.15 -18.54
N PRO A 350 41.71 -46.39 -18.05
CA PRO A 350 43.00 -47.00 -17.78
C PRO A 350 43.65 -47.36 -19.15
N GLN A 351 44.68 -46.61 -19.52
CA GLN A 351 45.54 -46.99 -20.65
C GLN A 351 46.20 -48.33 -20.31
N SER A 352 45.77 -49.40 -20.99
CA SER A 352 46.45 -50.67 -21.09
C SER A 352 47.85 -50.53 -21.69
N LEU A 353 48.84 -50.74 -20.85
CA LEU A 353 50.23 -51.01 -21.29
C LEU A 353 50.26 -52.28 -22.13
N THR A 354 50.34 -52.12 -23.45
CA THR A 354 50.80 -53.22 -24.33
C THR A 354 52.30 -53.08 -24.57
N GLU A 355 52.98 -53.93 -23.91
CA GLU A 355 54.35 -54.37 -24.14
C GLU A 355 54.44 -55.03 -25.52
N LYS A 356 55.23 -54.51 -26.45
CA LYS A 356 55.90 -55.19 -27.61
C LYS A 356 56.52 -54.05 -28.45
N ASP A 357 57.73 -54.09 -28.87
CA ASP A 357 58.72 -54.99 -29.27
C ASP A 357 60.06 -54.25 -29.46
N ASN A 358 61.02 -54.81 -28.80
CA ASN A 358 62.42 -54.67 -29.06
C ASN A 358 62.72 -55.29 -30.44
N LYS A 359 63.23 -54.49 -31.43
CA LYS A 359 64.28 -54.94 -32.36
C LYS A 359 64.58 -53.92 -33.45
N ASN A 360 65.91 -53.70 -33.57
CA ASN A 360 66.65 -53.29 -34.73
C ASN A 360 66.98 -51.78 -34.93
N LEU A 361 68.31 -51.66 -34.69
CA LEU A 361 69.28 -50.75 -35.28
C LEU A 361 69.46 -49.36 -34.70
#